data_7915ec5f7dfb2d0ec92407b867683a8e
#
_entry.id   7915ec5f7dfb2d0ec92407b867683a8e
#
_cell.length_a   1.000
_cell.length_b   1.000
_cell.length_c   1.000
_cell.angle_alpha   90.00
_cell.angle_beta   90.00
_cell.angle_gamma   90.00
#
_symmetry.space_group_name_H-M   'P 1'
#
loop_
_entity.id
_entity.type
_entity.pdbx_description
1 polymer ?
#
loop_
_entity_poly.entity_id
_entity_poly.type
_entity_poly.pdbx_seq_one_letter_code
_entity_poly.pdbx_strand_id
1 'polypeptide(L)'
;MNIVILNGSPHKKGTNAYLLDEFIRGTEVAGHQVYRFDAAFKKVHPCIACDRCGCGDNPCVFQDDMVALWPELEKADVVVFASPLYYYSATAQLLSVVARFYAIDKRLKGSGKKTILVSSGTNPSDWAMLGIQRNYEEALMYLEWTDIGRVLARGCKTREDAEEKGFGKQAYELGKNIEERAK
;
A
#
# COMPACT_ATOMS: atom_id res chain seq x y z
N MET A 1 3.82 10.60 12.94
CA MET A 1 3.90 10.47 11.47
C MET A 1 2.50 10.35 10.88
N ASN A 2 2.34 10.81 9.65
CA ASN A 2 1.14 10.61 8.83
C ASN A 2 1.36 9.37 7.96
N ILE A 3 0.52 8.36 8.12
CA ILE A 3 0.64 7.08 7.41
C ILE A 3 -0.56 6.95 6.47
N VAL A 4 -0.31 6.72 5.19
CA VAL A 4 -1.35 6.41 4.21
C VAL A 4 -1.29 4.93 3.85
N ILE A 5 -2.41 4.23 3.99
CA ILE A 5 -2.56 2.83 3.60
C ILE A 5 -3.37 2.75 2.30
N LEU A 6 -2.77 2.22 1.25
CA LEU A 6 -3.41 1.92 -0.03
C LEU A 6 -3.78 0.44 -0.05
N ASN A 7 -5.03 0.11 0.27
CA ASN A 7 -5.49 -1.27 0.33
C ASN A 7 -6.24 -1.67 -0.94
N GLY A 8 -5.70 -2.62 -1.69
CA GLY A 8 -6.31 -3.18 -2.90
C GLY A 8 -7.23 -4.39 -2.64
N SER A 9 -7.36 -4.85 -1.39
CA SER A 9 -8.17 -6.04 -1.10
C SER A 9 -9.67 -5.78 -1.29
N PRO A 10 -10.39 -6.63 -2.06
CA PRO A 10 -11.84 -6.55 -2.15
C PRO A 10 -12.57 -7.22 -0.98
N HIS A 11 -11.86 -7.83 -0.05
CA HIS A 11 -12.42 -8.53 1.11
C HIS A 11 -12.28 -7.71 2.39
N LYS A 12 -13.38 -7.13 2.89
CA LYS A 12 -13.41 -6.29 4.10
C LYS A 12 -12.95 -7.02 5.37
N LYS A 13 -13.09 -8.33 5.43
CA LYS A 13 -12.75 -9.18 6.59
C LYS A 13 -11.77 -10.30 6.25
N GLY A 14 -11.06 -10.19 5.12
CA GLY A 14 -10.09 -11.18 4.68
C GLY A 14 -8.74 -11.08 5.38
N THR A 15 -7.82 -11.96 5.01
CA THR A 15 -6.45 -12.03 5.55
C THR A 15 -5.73 -10.68 5.50
N ASN A 16 -5.81 -10.00 4.35
CA ASN A 16 -5.14 -8.69 4.20
C ASN A 16 -5.74 -7.61 5.12
N ALA A 17 -7.06 -7.63 5.32
CA ALA A 17 -7.71 -6.72 6.26
C ALA A 17 -7.24 -6.96 7.69
N TYR A 18 -7.14 -8.22 8.11
CA TYR A 18 -6.61 -8.59 9.42
C TYR A 18 -5.17 -8.08 9.64
N LEU A 19 -4.29 -8.28 8.67
CA LEU A 19 -2.90 -7.80 8.77
C LEU A 19 -2.84 -6.28 8.91
N LEU A 20 -3.70 -5.56 8.16
CA LEU A 20 -3.79 -4.11 8.25
C LEU A 20 -4.37 -3.63 9.58
N ASP A 21 -5.39 -4.32 10.11
CA ASP A 21 -5.97 -3.98 11.41
C ASP A 21 -4.93 -4.13 12.53
N GLU A 22 -4.10 -5.19 12.49
CA GLU A 22 -3.00 -5.37 13.43
C GLU A 22 -1.90 -4.30 13.26
N PHE A 23 -1.54 -3.97 12.02
CA PHE A 23 -0.59 -2.91 11.72
C PHE A 23 -1.08 -1.56 12.25
N ILE A 24 -2.35 -1.20 11.98
CA ILE A 24 -2.98 0.04 12.46
C ILE A 24 -2.96 0.08 13.99
N ARG A 25 -3.33 -1.01 14.67
CA ARG A 25 -3.27 -1.10 16.12
C ARG A 25 -1.86 -0.83 16.67
N GLY A 26 -0.83 -1.32 15.98
CA GLY A 26 0.56 -1.02 16.33
C GLY A 26 0.92 0.45 16.17
N THR A 27 0.51 1.07 15.06
CA THR A 27 0.77 2.50 14.78
C THR A 27 0.02 3.44 15.73
N GLU A 28 -1.21 3.09 16.13
CA GLU A 28 -2.00 3.85 17.10
C GLU A 28 -1.35 3.85 18.49
N VAL A 29 -0.82 2.71 18.95
CA VAL A 29 -0.07 2.63 20.20
C VAL A 29 1.18 3.50 20.18
N ALA A 30 1.80 3.67 19.01
CA ALA A 30 2.94 4.56 18.81
C ALA A 30 2.54 6.05 18.58
N GLY A 31 1.26 6.39 18.59
CA GLY A 31 0.76 7.76 18.48
C GLY A 31 0.75 8.32 17.05
N HIS A 32 0.68 7.48 16.03
CA HIS A 32 0.67 7.91 14.62
C HIS A 32 -0.75 8.06 14.09
N GLN A 33 -0.89 8.89 13.04
CA GLN A 33 -2.15 9.09 12.33
C GLN A 33 -2.20 8.21 11.07
N VAL A 34 -3.32 7.50 10.88
CA VAL A 34 -3.51 6.61 9.76
C VAL A 34 -4.69 7.06 8.90
N TYR A 35 -4.44 7.26 7.61
CA TYR A 35 -5.46 7.39 6.57
C TYR A 35 -5.50 6.11 5.74
N ARG A 36 -6.62 5.38 5.78
CA ARG A 36 -6.80 4.13 5.03
C ARG A 36 -7.68 4.36 3.81
N PHE A 37 -7.15 4.05 2.64
CA PHE A 37 -7.85 4.10 1.36
C PHE A 37 -8.09 2.67 0.84
N ASP A 38 -9.32 2.18 0.99
CA ASP A 38 -9.72 0.85 0.51
C ASP A 38 -10.16 0.94 -0.95
N ALA A 39 -9.23 0.81 -1.88
CA ALA A 39 -9.41 1.05 -3.32
C ALA A 39 -10.55 0.24 -3.95
N ALA A 40 -10.79 -0.98 -3.46
CA ALA A 40 -11.87 -1.84 -3.96
C ALA A 40 -13.28 -1.30 -3.69
N PHE A 41 -13.42 -0.33 -2.78
CA PHE A 41 -14.71 0.28 -2.39
C PHE A 41 -14.77 1.77 -2.77
N LYS A 42 -13.85 2.20 -3.62
CA LYS A 42 -13.73 3.57 -4.13
C LYS A 42 -13.92 3.60 -5.64
N LYS A 43 -14.40 4.72 -6.14
CA LYS A 43 -14.45 4.97 -7.59
C LYS A 43 -13.07 5.45 -8.03
N VAL A 44 -12.28 4.57 -8.61
CA VAL A 44 -10.95 4.87 -9.13
C VAL A 44 -10.88 4.45 -10.59
N HIS A 45 -10.87 5.40 -11.49
CA HIS A 45 -10.58 5.15 -12.89
C HIS A 45 -9.09 4.85 -13.08
N PRO A 46 -8.71 3.80 -13.83
CA PRO A 46 -7.31 3.62 -14.22
C PRO A 46 -6.82 4.79 -15.08
N CYS A 47 -5.53 5.05 -15.08
CA CYS A 47 -4.94 6.07 -15.95
C CYS A 47 -5.13 5.66 -17.42
N ILE A 48 -5.57 6.61 -18.25
CA ILE A 48 -5.77 6.42 -19.71
C ILE A 48 -4.66 7.07 -20.55
N ALA A 49 -3.57 7.47 -19.91
CA ALA A 49 -2.41 8.09 -20.57
C ALA A 49 -2.77 9.27 -21.49
N CYS A 50 -3.72 10.10 -21.09
CA CYS A 50 -4.17 11.25 -21.86
C CYS A 50 -3.25 12.49 -21.76
N ASP A 51 -2.19 12.42 -20.96
CA ASP A 51 -1.16 13.42 -20.69
C ASP A 51 -1.67 14.79 -20.18
N ARG A 52 -2.97 14.94 -19.96
CA ARG A 52 -3.59 16.20 -19.58
C ARG A 52 -3.10 16.74 -18.23
N CYS A 53 -2.75 15.86 -17.31
CA CYS A 53 -2.20 16.25 -16.00
C CYS A 53 -0.76 16.80 -16.08
N GLY A 54 -0.02 16.55 -17.16
CA GLY A 54 1.37 16.99 -17.30
C GLY A 54 2.26 16.51 -16.15
N CYS A 55 2.00 15.29 -15.65
CA CYS A 55 2.68 14.71 -14.49
C CYS A 55 2.58 15.56 -13.20
N GLY A 56 1.50 16.31 -13.04
CA GLY A 56 1.23 17.11 -11.85
C GLY A 56 1.13 18.62 -12.06
N ASP A 57 1.27 19.11 -13.29
CA ASP A 57 1.10 20.54 -13.61
C ASP A 57 -0.36 20.95 -13.66
N ASN A 58 -1.24 20.02 -14.05
CA ASN A 58 -2.67 20.26 -14.20
C ASN A 58 -3.50 19.19 -13.45
N PRO A 59 -4.76 19.51 -13.13
CA PRO A 59 -5.67 18.49 -12.57
C PRO A 59 -5.87 17.31 -13.53
N CYS A 60 -6.05 16.12 -12.97
CA CYS A 60 -6.45 14.95 -13.74
C CYS A 60 -7.85 15.14 -14.35
N VAL A 61 -8.09 14.53 -15.52
CA VAL A 61 -9.41 14.55 -16.19
C VAL A 61 -10.49 13.84 -15.37
N PHE A 62 -10.12 12.84 -14.55
CA PHE A 62 -11.05 12.13 -13.70
C PHE A 62 -11.21 12.82 -12.35
N GLN A 63 -12.44 13.20 -12.05
CA GLN A 63 -12.86 13.75 -10.76
C GLN A 63 -13.51 12.62 -9.96
N ASP A 64 -12.68 11.69 -9.47
CA ASP A 64 -13.07 10.50 -8.72
C ASP A 64 -12.48 10.51 -7.30
N ASP A 65 -12.58 9.39 -6.58
CA ASP A 65 -12.11 9.32 -5.17
C ASP A 65 -10.59 9.54 -5.02
N MET A 66 -9.82 9.55 -6.12
CA MET A 66 -8.40 9.91 -6.10
C MET A 66 -8.17 11.37 -5.70
N VAL A 67 -9.14 12.27 -5.98
CA VAL A 67 -9.02 13.69 -5.59
C VAL A 67 -8.88 13.86 -4.08
N ALA A 68 -9.58 13.04 -3.30
CA ALA A 68 -9.45 13.05 -1.85
C ALA A 68 -8.17 12.36 -1.34
N LEU A 69 -7.62 11.42 -2.10
CA LEU A 69 -6.41 10.69 -1.73
C LEU A 69 -5.13 11.51 -1.96
N TRP A 70 -5.05 12.30 -3.04
CA TRP A 70 -3.81 13.01 -3.39
C TRP A 70 -3.26 13.91 -2.28
N PRO A 71 -4.06 14.76 -1.60
CA PRO A 71 -3.55 15.57 -0.49
C PRO A 71 -2.99 14.74 0.66
N GLU A 72 -3.57 13.57 0.92
CA GLU A 72 -3.10 12.67 1.98
C GLU A 72 -1.78 12.00 1.58
N LEU A 73 -1.64 11.59 0.31
CA LEU A 73 -0.37 11.07 -0.21
C LEU A 73 0.75 12.11 -0.16
N GLU A 74 0.46 13.36 -0.49
CA GLU A 74 1.45 14.44 -0.45
C GLU A 74 1.97 14.68 0.98
N LYS A 75 1.09 14.65 1.98
CA LYS A 75 1.42 14.86 3.40
C LYS A 75 2.01 13.62 4.07
N ALA A 76 1.89 12.44 3.46
CA ALA A 76 2.32 11.19 4.08
C ALA A 76 3.83 11.16 4.33
N ASP A 77 4.22 10.72 5.52
CA ASP A 77 5.59 10.33 5.86
C ASP A 77 5.84 8.88 5.41
N VAL A 78 4.80 8.03 5.55
CA VAL A 78 4.85 6.61 5.21
C VAL A 78 3.68 6.23 4.32
N VAL A 79 3.95 5.48 3.24
CA VAL A 79 2.92 4.90 2.35
C VAL A 79 2.97 3.38 2.44
N VAL A 80 1.87 2.76 2.84
CA VAL A 80 1.72 1.30 2.92
C VAL A 80 0.99 0.80 1.69
N PHE A 81 1.65 -0.04 0.90
CA PHE A 81 1.05 -0.76 -0.22
C PHE A 81 0.54 -2.10 0.28
N ALA A 82 -0.77 -2.32 0.23
CA ALA A 82 -1.39 -3.52 0.75
C ALA A 82 -2.26 -4.22 -0.29
N SER A 83 -1.98 -5.48 -0.57
CA SER A 83 -2.74 -6.26 -1.55
C SER A 83 -2.64 -7.76 -1.30
N PRO A 84 -3.73 -8.53 -1.40
CA PRO A 84 -3.61 -9.96 -1.61
C PRO A 84 -3.01 -10.23 -2.99
N LEU A 85 -2.40 -11.42 -3.16
CA LEU A 85 -1.90 -11.86 -4.46
C LEU A 85 -3.05 -12.27 -5.39
N TYR A 86 -3.15 -11.63 -6.54
CA TYR A 86 -3.99 -12.06 -7.65
C TYR A 86 -3.09 -12.38 -8.85
N TYR A 87 -3.01 -13.66 -9.21
CA TYR A 87 -2.05 -14.14 -10.21
C TYR A 87 -0.61 -13.63 -9.95
N TYR A 88 -0.18 -13.75 -8.69
CA TYR A 88 1.17 -13.41 -8.21
C TYR A 88 1.55 -11.92 -8.32
N SER A 89 0.57 -11.05 -8.55
CA SER A 89 0.71 -9.59 -8.60
C SER A 89 -0.23 -8.91 -7.60
N ALA A 90 -0.14 -7.59 -7.50
CA ALA A 90 -1.13 -6.80 -6.79
C ALA A 90 -2.49 -6.85 -7.51
N THR A 91 -3.57 -6.59 -6.77
CA THR A 91 -4.91 -6.50 -7.35
C THR A 91 -5.02 -5.33 -8.33
N ALA A 92 -5.89 -5.44 -9.33
CA ALA A 92 -6.16 -4.36 -10.28
C ALA A 92 -6.59 -3.07 -9.59
N GLN A 93 -7.27 -3.15 -8.46
CA GLN A 93 -7.71 -2.01 -7.65
C GLN A 93 -6.50 -1.21 -7.14
N LEU A 94 -5.49 -1.87 -6.57
CA LEU A 94 -4.27 -1.18 -6.13
C LEU A 94 -3.48 -0.64 -7.32
N LEU A 95 -3.34 -1.42 -8.39
CA LEU A 95 -2.62 -0.99 -9.59
C LEU A 95 -3.29 0.24 -10.24
N SER A 96 -4.62 0.34 -10.21
CA SER A 96 -5.35 1.52 -10.69
C SER A 96 -5.01 2.77 -9.89
N VAL A 97 -4.87 2.66 -8.56
CA VAL A 97 -4.44 3.77 -7.69
C VAL A 97 -3.01 4.18 -8.02
N VAL A 98 -2.09 3.21 -8.12
CA VAL A 98 -0.67 3.48 -8.41
C VAL A 98 -0.50 4.13 -9.80
N ALA A 99 -1.23 3.65 -10.82
CA ALA A 99 -1.20 4.26 -12.15
C ALA A 99 -1.67 5.73 -12.15
N ARG A 100 -2.47 6.14 -11.18
CA ARG A 100 -2.94 7.52 -11.02
C ARG A 100 -1.96 8.42 -10.27
N PHE A 101 -0.81 7.89 -9.80
CA PHE A 101 0.28 8.71 -9.26
C PHE A 101 0.82 9.69 -10.30
N TYR A 102 0.72 9.38 -11.59
CA TYR A 102 1.03 10.32 -12.67
C TYR A 102 0.38 11.70 -12.51
N ALA A 103 -0.82 11.77 -11.93
CA ALA A 103 -1.51 13.04 -11.73
C ALA A 103 -0.82 13.98 -10.73
N ILE A 104 0.07 13.45 -9.89
CA ILE A 104 0.82 14.22 -8.89
C ILE A 104 2.30 13.79 -8.84
N ASP A 105 2.81 13.21 -9.92
CA ASP A 105 4.15 12.59 -9.98
C ASP A 105 5.25 13.55 -9.52
N LYS A 106 5.25 14.79 -10.01
CA LYS A 106 6.22 15.82 -9.62
C LYS A 106 6.25 16.14 -8.11
N ARG A 107 5.18 15.83 -7.39
CA ARG A 107 5.08 16.01 -5.93
C ARG A 107 5.41 14.75 -5.14
N LEU A 108 5.36 13.61 -5.80
CA LEU A 108 5.68 12.31 -5.18
C LEU A 108 7.14 11.94 -5.36
N LYS A 109 7.66 12.06 -6.59
CA LYS A 109 9.03 11.70 -6.91
C LYS A 109 10.03 12.56 -6.13
N GLY A 110 11.04 11.91 -5.55
CA GLY A 110 12.07 12.60 -4.75
C GLY A 110 11.57 13.15 -3.39
N SER A 111 10.33 12.84 -3.00
CA SER A 111 9.77 13.32 -1.71
C SER A 111 10.31 12.58 -0.48
N GLY A 112 11.17 11.56 -0.66
CA GLY A 112 11.85 10.85 0.43
C GLY A 112 10.95 10.03 1.35
N LYS A 113 9.73 9.69 0.90
CA LYS A 113 8.76 8.93 1.70
C LYS A 113 9.30 7.54 2.06
N LYS A 114 8.89 7.06 3.21
CA LYS A 114 9.11 5.68 3.64
C LYS A 114 7.95 4.82 3.16
N THR A 115 8.21 3.53 2.93
CA THR A 115 7.18 2.62 2.41
C THR A 115 7.19 1.27 3.10
N ILE A 116 6.04 0.62 3.10
CA ILE A 116 5.83 -0.72 3.64
C ILE A 116 5.01 -1.52 2.63
N LEU A 117 5.34 -2.79 2.44
CA LEU A 117 4.55 -3.74 1.67
C LEU A 117 3.86 -4.74 2.59
N VAL A 118 2.52 -4.82 2.51
CA VAL A 118 1.72 -5.85 3.18
C VAL A 118 1.02 -6.70 2.13
N SER A 119 1.35 -7.98 2.08
CA SER A 119 0.74 -8.89 1.10
C SER A 119 0.37 -10.23 1.71
N SER A 120 -0.69 -10.85 1.20
CA SER A 120 -1.12 -12.20 1.59
C SER A 120 -1.39 -13.06 0.36
N GLY A 121 -1.14 -14.37 0.47
CA GLY A 121 -1.40 -15.32 -0.61
C GLY A 121 -1.46 -16.76 -0.13
N THR A 122 -2.19 -17.60 -0.87
CA THR A 122 -2.42 -19.01 -0.50
C THR A 122 -1.23 -19.91 -0.80
N ASN A 123 -0.39 -19.55 -1.76
CA ASN A 123 0.79 -20.33 -2.10
C ASN A 123 1.88 -20.13 -1.04
N PRO A 124 2.42 -21.22 -0.42
CA PRO A 124 3.44 -21.12 0.62
C PRO A 124 4.86 -20.90 0.09
N SER A 125 5.09 -21.11 -1.20
CA SER A 125 6.42 -21.01 -1.82
C SER A 125 6.97 -19.59 -1.81
N ASP A 126 8.27 -19.45 -1.63
CA ASP A 126 8.95 -18.14 -1.62
C ASP A 126 8.79 -17.37 -2.92
N TRP A 127 8.85 -18.07 -4.06
CA TRP A 127 8.71 -17.45 -5.37
C TRP A 127 7.33 -16.78 -5.57
N ALA A 128 6.29 -17.22 -4.83
CA ALA A 128 4.94 -16.68 -5.02
C ALA A 128 4.84 -15.17 -4.75
N MET A 129 5.71 -14.63 -3.91
CA MET A 129 5.71 -13.19 -3.58
C MET A 129 6.68 -12.37 -4.44
N LEU A 130 7.50 -13.00 -5.30
CA LEU A 130 8.54 -12.29 -6.06
C LEU A 130 7.95 -11.25 -7.02
N GLY A 131 6.83 -11.56 -7.68
CA GLY A 131 6.21 -10.64 -8.65
C GLY A 131 5.75 -9.33 -8.00
N ILE A 132 5.00 -9.41 -6.90
CA ILE A 132 4.53 -8.20 -6.20
C ILE A 132 5.69 -7.43 -5.56
N GLN A 133 6.69 -8.12 -5.02
CA GLN A 133 7.88 -7.48 -4.46
C GLN A 133 8.66 -6.73 -5.53
N ARG A 134 8.89 -7.35 -6.69
CA ARG A 134 9.64 -6.72 -7.77
C ARG A 134 8.93 -5.48 -8.31
N ASN A 135 7.63 -5.57 -8.55
CA ASN A 135 6.84 -4.42 -9.00
C ASN A 135 6.88 -3.27 -7.98
N TYR A 136 6.77 -3.59 -6.69
CA TYR A 136 6.91 -2.63 -5.60
C TYR A 136 8.29 -1.97 -5.59
N GLU A 137 9.38 -2.74 -5.63
CA GLU A 137 10.76 -2.26 -5.63
C GLU A 137 11.04 -1.31 -6.80
N GLU A 138 10.59 -1.66 -8.01
CA GLU A 138 10.76 -0.82 -9.20
C GLU A 138 10.00 0.51 -9.08
N ALA A 139 8.79 0.50 -8.52
CA ALA A 139 8.05 1.73 -8.25
C ALA A 139 8.79 2.62 -7.24
N LEU A 140 9.38 2.04 -6.20
CA LEU A 140 10.17 2.80 -5.22
C LEU A 140 11.45 3.38 -5.81
N MET A 141 12.14 2.62 -6.65
CA MET A 141 13.32 3.12 -7.36
C MET A 141 12.99 4.35 -8.20
N TYR A 142 11.86 4.31 -8.94
CA TYR A 142 11.41 5.45 -9.73
C TYR A 142 11.02 6.66 -8.87
N LEU A 143 10.28 6.43 -7.77
CA LEU A 143 9.79 7.47 -6.86
C LEU A 143 10.88 8.01 -5.92
N GLU A 144 12.02 7.34 -5.82
CA GLU A 144 13.09 7.64 -4.87
C GLU A 144 12.60 7.53 -3.40
N TRP A 145 11.77 6.49 -3.15
CA TRP A 145 11.23 6.20 -1.83
C TRP A 145 11.97 5.02 -1.18
N THR A 146 11.91 4.91 0.14
CA THR A 146 12.66 3.90 0.90
C THR A 146 11.74 2.84 1.48
N ASP A 147 12.01 1.57 1.20
CA ASP A 147 11.37 0.43 1.88
C ASP A 147 11.89 0.30 3.32
N ILE A 148 10.98 0.32 4.29
CA ILE A 148 11.29 0.16 5.72
C ILE A 148 10.71 -1.11 6.34
N GLY A 149 10.01 -1.93 5.56
CA GLY A 149 9.53 -3.22 6.04
C GLY A 149 8.47 -3.87 5.18
N ARG A 150 8.35 -5.18 5.37
CA ARG A 150 7.39 -6.00 4.63
C ARG A 150 6.72 -7.01 5.54
N VAL A 151 5.43 -7.27 5.31
CA VAL A 151 4.69 -8.40 5.85
C VAL A 151 4.16 -9.23 4.68
N LEU A 152 4.76 -10.41 4.48
CA LEU A 152 4.48 -11.28 3.34
C LEU A 152 3.86 -12.59 3.84
N ALA A 153 2.54 -12.59 4.06
CA ALA A 153 1.79 -13.71 4.62
C ALA A 153 1.54 -14.80 3.57
N ARG A 154 2.51 -15.71 3.44
CA ARG A 154 2.46 -16.84 2.50
C ARG A 154 1.72 -18.03 3.08
N GLY A 155 1.08 -18.82 2.21
CA GLY A 155 0.35 -20.01 2.62
C GLY A 155 -0.85 -19.69 3.52
N CYS A 156 -1.44 -18.50 3.38
CA CYS A 156 -2.58 -18.06 4.16
C CYS A 156 -3.80 -17.96 3.23
N LYS A 157 -4.71 -18.92 3.35
CA LYS A 157 -5.99 -18.92 2.66
C LYS A 157 -7.03 -18.11 3.44
N THR A 158 -6.95 -18.17 4.77
CA THR A 158 -7.89 -17.53 5.70
C THR A 158 -7.15 -16.57 6.64
N ARG A 159 -7.93 -15.82 7.41
CA ARG A 159 -7.42 -14.97 8.49
C ARG A 159 -6.73 -15.79 9.57
N GLU A 160 -7.35 -16.91 9.93
CA GLU A 160 -6.87 -17.82 10.97
C GLU A 160 -5.48 -18.38 10.62
N ASP A 161 -5.24 -18.72 9.35
CA ASP A 161 -3.91 -19.15 8.88
C ASP A 161 -2.84 -18.07 9.16
N ALA A 162 -3.18 -16.81 8.94
CA ALA A 162 -2.23 -15.71 9.16
C ALA A 162 -2.00 -15.43 10.65
N GLU A 163 -3.02 -15.64 11.46
CA GLU A 163 -2.94 -15.53 12.93
C GLU A 163 -2.06 -16.64 13.52
N GLU A 164 -2.33 -17.89 13.18
CA GLU A 164 -1.57 -19.06 13.64
C GLU A 164 -0.09 -18.99 13.23
N LYS A 165 0.20 -18.49 12.04
CA LYS A 165 1.58 -18.29 11.52
C LYS A 165 2.27 -17.03 12.07
N GLY A 166 1.61 -16.25 12.90
CA GLY A 166 2.18 -15.07 13.55
C GLY A 166 2.34 -13.84 12.67
N PHE A 167 1.75 -13.80 11.46
CA PHE A 167 1.86 -12.65 10.58
C PHE A 167 1.12 -11.41 11.12
N GLY A 168 0.04 -11.59 11.89
CA GLY A 168 -0.61 -10.49 12.60
C GLY A 168 0.31 -9.83 13.63
N LYS A 169 1.03 -10.65 14.42
CA LYS A 169 2.03 -10.15 15.36
C LYS A 169 3.16 -9.38 14.63
N GLN A 170 3.64 -9.92 13.50
CA GLN A 170 4.64 -9.23 12.68
C GLN A 170 4.14 -7.88 12.18
N ALA A 171 2.89 -7.80 11.72
CA ALA A 171 2.27 -6.55 11.27
C ALA A 171 2.15 -5.54 12.43
N TYR A 172 1.69 -5.97 13.60
CA TYR A 172 1.61 -5.14 14.79
C TYR A 172 2.97 -4.56 15.19
N GLU A 173 3.99 -5.40 15.30
CA GLU A 173 5.35 -4.95 15.69
C GLU A 173 5.96 -4.02 14.63
N LEU A 174 5.66 -4.25 13.35
CA LEU A 174 6.09 -3.35 12.28
C LEU A 174 5.47 -1.96 12.44
N GLY A 175 4.17 -1.88 12.74
CA GLY A 175 3.47 -0.62 12.99
C GLY A 175 3.96 0.09 14.25
N LYS A 176 4.15 -0.67 15.35
CA LYS A 176 4.60 -0.14 16.64
C LYS A 176 5.99 0.47 16.58
N ASN A 177 6.91 -0.14 15.81
CA ASN A 177 8.31 0.26 15.74
C ASN A 177 8.64 1.04 14.46
N ILE A 178 7.65 1.66 13.83
CA ILE A 178 7.80 2.30 12.52
C ILE A 178 8.79 3.48 12.54
N GLU A 179 8.86 4.24 13.63
CA GLU A 179 9.81 5.37 13.77
C GLU A 179 11.26 4.93 13.80
N GLU A 180 11.56 3.81 14.44
CA GLU A 180 12.93 3.29 14.51
C GLU A 180 13.41 2.82 13.13
N ARG A 181 12.48 2.33 12.32
CA ARG A 181 12.75 1.86 10.95
C ARG A 181 12.83 2.98 9.93
N ALA A 182 12.23 4.12 10.24
CA ALA A 182 12.20 5.30 9.36
C ALA A 182 13.47 6.18 9.48
N LYS A 183 14.29 5.93 10.49
CA LYS A 183 15.59 6.60 10.68
C LYS A 183 16.63 6.07 9.70
#